data_69ded507f4b9843cffc9a85f800bb20d
#
_entry.id   69ded507f4b9843cffc9a85f800bb20d
#
_cell.length_a   1.000
_cell.length_b   1.000
_cell.length_c   1.000
_cell.angle_alpha   90.00
_cell.angle_beta   90.00
_cell.angle_gamma   90.00
#
_symmetry.space_group_name_H-M   'P 1'
#
loop_
_entity.id
_entity.type
_entity.pdbx_description
1 polymer ?
#
loop_
_entity_poly.entity_id
_entity_poly.type
_entity_poly.pdbx_seq_one_letter_code
_entity_poly.pdbx_strand_id
1 'polypeptide(L)'
;LRPVTAIAKIMYPCDNEYIVESKSIKLYFNSFNMARLGTTGDECLDEVKELAEKDLSELLETNVVVTLFNPSHVERADVRPYFHKGYITVEDDDEMMDGMNFTQYTETPEMLAGPYGISQAGYLTLYQYHSSLLKSNCRVTNQPDWGDVYIHMKTDKALTPNALARYIVSFRDECHFHEEICECIYKRLWDLFIPKELAVTCLYARRGGIDINPTRVSHVDLLNDQLID
;
A
#
# COMPACT_ATOMS: atom_id res chain seq x y z
N LEU A 1 5.80 25.43 -24.97
CA LEU A 1 5.80 24.17 -24.19
C LEU A 1 5.31 24.45 -22.78
N ARG A 2 4.33 23.68 -22.31
CA ARG A 2 3.85 23.75 -20.92
C ARG A 2 4.29 22.47 -20.19
N PRO A 3 4.47 22.50 -18.88
CA PRO A 3 4.70 21.30 -18.09
C PRO A 3 3.55 20.29 -18.23
N VAL A 4 3.89 19.01 -18.27
CA VAL A 4 2.94 17.90 -18.22
C VAL A 4 3.02 17.27 -16.83
N THR A 5 1.87 16.91 -16.28
CA THR A 5 1.77 16.24 -14.98
C THR A 5 1.19 14.85 -15.17
N ALA A 6 1.63 13.90 -14.37
CA ALA A 6 1.10 12.54 -14.38
C ALA A 6 1.07 11.94 -12.98
N ILE A 7 0.29 10.87 -12.83
CA ILE A 7 0.39 9.95 -11.71
C ILE A 7 1.06 8.69 -12.25
N ALA A 8 2.11 8.23 -11.59
CA ALA A 8 2.85 7.03 -11.98
C ALA A 8 2.47 5.85 -11.09
N LYS A 9 2.14 4.72 -11.71
CA LYS A 9 2.03 3.41 -11.07
C LYS A 9 3.19 2.55 -11.54
N ILE A 10 3.96 2.01 -10.61
CA ILE A 10 5.13 1.17 -10.88
C ILE A 10 4.88 -0.20 -10.27
N MET A 11 5.02 -1.24 -11.06
CA MET A 11 4.80 -2.62 -10.62
C MET A 11 5.98 -3.49 -11.02
N TYR A 12 6.44 -4.34 -10.11
CA TYR A 12 7.41 -5.40 -10.35
C TYR A 12 7.18 -6.55 -9.35
N PRO A 13 7.70 -7.77 -9.62
CA PRO A 13 7.49 -8.93 -8.75
C PRO A 13 8.00 -8.69 -7.32
N CYS A 14 7.24 -9.13 -6.33
CA CYS A 14 7.60 -8.98 -4.91
C CYS A 14 8.68 -9.97 -4.44
N ASP A 15 8.94 -11.04 -5.19
CA ASP A 15 9.99 -12.02 -4.96
C ASP A 15 11.33 -11.63 -5.63
N ASN A 16 11.41 -10.42 -6.17
CA ASN A 16 12.65 -9.89 -6.74
C ASN A 16 13.73 -9.71 -5.67
N GLU A 17 14.99 -9.98 -6.01
CA GLU A 17 16.13 -9.82 -5.10
C GLU A 17 16.38 -8.35 -4.71
N TYR A 18 16.06 -7.42 -5.62
CA TYR A 18 16.29 -5.99 -5.46
C TYR A 18 14.96 -5.25 -5.28
N ILE A 19 14.98 -4.25 -4.41
CA ILE A 19 13.91 -3.27 -4.28
C ILE A 19 14.48 -1.87 -4.53
N VAL A 20 13.68 -0.99 -5.13
CA VAL A 20 14.08 0.40 -5.32
C VAL A 20 13.59 1.25 -4.13
N GLU A 21 14.47 2.08 -3.63
CA GLU A 21 14.14 3.02 -2.55
C GLU A 21 13.20 4.11 -3.08
N SER A 22 12.07 4.30 -2.42
CA SER A 22 10.98 5.17 -2.87
C SER A 22 11.37 6.65 -3.02
N LYS A 23 12.29 7.13 -2.18
CA LYS A 23 12.80 8.51 -2.31
C LYS A 23 13.70 8.67 -3.53
N SER A 24 14.42 7.62 -3.92
CA SER A 24 15.20 7.59 -5.15
C SER A 24 14.31 7.63 -6.38
N ILE A 25 13.15 6.96 -6.36
CA ILE A 25 12.12 7.09 -7.40
C ILE A 25 11.64 8.54 -7.53
N LYS A 26 11.43 9.25 -6.42
CA LYS A 26 11.07 10.66 -6.48
C LYS A 26 12.11 11.50 -7.21
N LEU A 27 13.38 11.28 -6.90
CA LEU A 27 14.48 12.00 -7.55
C LEU A 27 14.60 11.61 -9.02
N TYR A 28 14.39 10.34 -9.35
CA TYR A 28 14.40 9.85 -10.71
C TYR A 28 13.32 10.55 -11.56
N PHE A 29 12.05 10.51 -11.14
CA PHE A 29 10.99 11.21 -11.88
C PHE A 29 11.17 12.73 -11.87
N ASN A 30 11.74 13.31 -10.81
CA ASN A 30 12.06 14.73 -10.77
C ASN A 30 13.11 15.13 -11.83
N SER A 31 13.96 14.22 -12.27
CA SER A 31 14.94 14.48 -13.33
C SER A 31 14.30 14.82 -14.67
N PHE A 32 13.07 14.38 -14.92
CA PHE A 32 12.31 14.70 -16.12
C PHE A 32 11.68 16.11 -16.12
N ASN A 33 11.64 16.81 -14.97
CA ASN A 33 10.93 18.10 -14.85
C ASN A 33 11.40 19.17 -15.84
N MET A 34 12.66 19.14 -16.26
CA MET A 34 13.24 20.08 -17.24
C MET A 34 13.54 19.40 -18.58
N ALA A 35 13.21 18.14 -18.74
CA ALA A 35 13.37 17.42 -19.99
C ALA A 35 12.33 17.91 -21.03
N ARG A 36 12.72 17.86 -22.28
CA ARG A 36 11.86 18.19 -23.42
C ARG A 36 11.66 16.92 -24.24
N LEU A 37 10.59 16.21 -23.91
CA LEU A 37 10.24 14.92 -24.48
C LEU A 37 8.92 15.08 -25.25
N GLY A 38 8.82 14.38 -26.38
CA GLY A 38 7.64 14.42 -27.22
C GLY A 38 7.29 15.80 -27.79
N THR A 39 6.31 15.85 -28.66
CA THR A 39 5.74 17.06 -29.23
C THR A 39 4.37 17.41 -28.65
N THR A 40 3.70 16.39 -28.07
CA THR A 40 2.43 16.50 -27.35
C THR A 40 2.58 16.06 -25.89
N GLY A 41 1.55 16.29 -25.08
CA GLY A 41 1.55 15.82 -23.68
C GLY A 41 1.54 14.30 -23.58
N ASP A 42 0.80 13.63 -24.45
CA ASP A 42 0.70 12.17 -24.46
C ASP A 42 2.02 11.54 -24.95
N GLU A 43 2.62 12.03 -26.03
CA GLU A 43 3.94 11.59 -26.47
C GLU A 43 5.02 11.79 -25.39
N CYS A 44 4.96 12.90 -24.64
CA CYS A 44 5.86 13.13 -23.53
C CYS A 44 5.69 12.05 -22.44
N LEU A 45 4.46 11.68 -22.09
CA LEU A 45 4.20 10.63 -21.10
C LEU A 45 4.64 9.25 -21.61
N ASP A 46 4.42 8.94 -22.88
CA ASP A 46 4.85 7.68 -23.48
C ASP A 46 6.38 7.54 -23.46
N GLU A 47 7.12 8.59 -23.82
CA GLU A 47 8.58 8.58 -23.77
C GLU A 47 9.11 8.43 -22.33
N VAL A 48 8.50 9.14 -21.35
CA VAL A 48 8.87 8.99 -19.93
C VAL A 48 8.59 7.58 -19.44
N LYS A 49 7.46 6.99 -19.83
CA LYS A 49 7.10 5.62 -19.48
C LYS A 49 8.14 4.63 -20.00
N GLU A 50 8.46 4.68 -21.29
CA GLU A 50 9.43 3.77 -21.93
C GLU A 50 10.82 3.87 -21.27
N LEU A 51 11.28 5.09 -20.99
CA LEU A 51 12.55 5.31 -20.28
C LEU A 51 12.51 4.73 -18.87
N ALA A 52 11.43 4.98 -18.14
CA ALA A 52 11.31 4.50 -16.76
C ALA A 52 11.19 2.97 -16.68
N GLU A 53 10.44 2.33 -17.57
CA GLU A 53 10.37 0.86 -17.66
C GLU A 53 11.75 0.26 -17.94
N LYS A 54 12.48 0.83 -18.89
CA LYS A 54 13.83 0.37 -19.23
C LYS A 54 14.79 0.53 -18.05
N ASP A 55 14.92 1.75 -17.55
CA ASP A 55 15.93 2.08 -16.52
C ASP A 55 15.68 1.30 -15.22
N LEU A 56 14.40 1.21 -14.80
CA LEU A 56 14.04 0.46 -13.60
C LEU A 56 14.16 -1.05 -13.79
N SER A 57 13.86 -1.57 -14.98
CA SER A 57 14.04 -3.00 -15.26
C SER A 57 15.50 -3.39 -15.27
N GLU A 58 16.39 -2.55 -15.83
CA GLU A 58 17.83 -2.75 -15.77
C GLU A 58 18.37 -2.68 -14.33
N LEU A 59 17.90 -1.69 -13.55
CA LEU A 59 18.32 -1.49 -12.16
C LEU A 59 17.92 -2.65 -11.24
N LEU A 60 16.70 -3.14 -11.40
CA LEU A 60 16.11 -4.17 -10.55
C LEU A 60 16.34 -5.59 -11.07
N GLU A 61 16.96 -5.74 -12.24
CA GLU A 61 17.17 -7.04 -12.92
C GLU A 61 15.90 -7.85 -13.08
N THR A 62 14.76 -7.16 -13.28
CA THR A 62 13.43 -7.77 -13.44
C THR A 62 12.55 -6.95 -14.38
N ASN A 63 11.43 -7.52 -14.82
CA ASN A 63 10.47 -6.77 -15.63
C ASN A 63 9.69 -5.78 -14.75
N VAL A 64 9.84 -4.48 -15.04
CA VAL A 64 9.09 -3.40 -14.40
C VAL A 64 8.06 -2.85 -15.38
N VAL A 65 6.83 -2.73 -14.92
CA VAL A 65 5.74 -2.10 -15.67
C VAL A 65 5.45 -0.73 -15.08
N VAL A 66 5.46 0.30 -15.92
CA VAL A 66 5.12 1.67 -15.55
C VAL A 66 3.87 2.11 -16.29
N THR A 67 2.88 2.57 -15.56
CA THR A 67 1.68 3.20 -16.13
C THR A 67 1.65 4.66 -15.71
N LEU A 68 1.49 5.56 -16.67
CA LEU A 68 1.36 7.00 -16.42
C LEU A 68 -0.08 7.45 -16.73
N PHE A 69 -0.74 8.00 -15.73
CA PHE A 69 -2.10 8.51 -15.84
C PHE A 69 -2.07 10.04 -15.99
N ASN A 70 -2.67 10.54 -17.03
CA ASN A 70 -2.84 11.98 -17.22
C ASN A 70 -3.97 12.48 -16.31
N PRO A 71 -3.70 13.34 -15.31
CA PRO A 71 -4.72 13.82 -14.37
C PRO A 71 -5.86 14.61 -15.04
N SER A 72 -5.64 15.10 -16.28
CA SER A 72 -6.69 15.81 -17.02
C SER A 72 -7.77 14.85 -17.54
N HIS A 73 -7.47 13.57 -17.67
CA HIS A 73 -8.37 12.52 -18.16
C HIS A 73 -8.99 11.71 -17.02
N VAL A 74 -8.57 11.98 -15.79
CA VAL A 74 -9.08 11.30 -14.60
C VAL A 74 -10.08 12.22 -13.92
N GLU A 75 -11.29 11.75 -13.68
CA GLU A 75 -12.27 12.50 -12.90
C GLU A 75 -11.73 12.73 -11.49
N ARG A 76 -11.57 14.01 -11.12
CA ARG A 76 -10.97 14.42 -9.83
C ARG A 76 -11.69 13.92 -8.58
N ALA A 77 -12.89 13.37 -8.74
CA ALA A 77 -13.71 12.91 -7.63
C ALA A 77 -13.24 11.57 -7.03
N ASP A 78 -12.46 10.77 -7.76
CA ASP A 78 -12.08 9.42 -7.36
C ASP A 78 -10.57 9.17 -7.44
N VAL A 79 -9.80 9.96 -6.71
CA VAL A 79 -8.36 9.69 -6.49
C VAL A 79 -8.12 8.53 -5.50
N ARG A 80 -9.19 7.97 -4.94
CA ARG A 80 -9.08 6.83 -4.03
C ARG A 80 -9.23 5.53 -4.81
N PRO A 81 -8.47 4.51 -4.43
CA PRO A 81 -8.64 3.20 -5.04
C PRO A 81 -10.08 2.71 -4.93
N TYR A 82 -10.61 2.18 -6.00
CA TYR A 82 -11.98 1.66 -6.10
C TYR A 82 -12.35 0.67 -4.99
N PHE A 83 -11.38 -0.14 -4.55
CA PHE A 83 -11.60 -1.15 -3.53
C PHE A 83 -11.97 -0.60 -2.14
N HIS A 84 -11.90 0.71 -1.90
CA HIS A 84 -12.33 1.26 -0.61
C HIS A 84 -13.86 1.17 -0.39
N LYS A 85 -14.65 0.99 -1.44
CA LYS A 85 -16.10 0.79 -1.33
C LYS A 85 -16.40 -0.60 -0.74
N GLY A 86 -17.08 -0.63 0.39
CA GLY A 86 -17.47 -1.87 1.07
C GLY A 86 -16.50 -2.35 2.15
N TYR A 87 -15.41 -1.63 2.38
CA TYR A 87 -14.54 -1.89 3.53
C TYR A 87 -15.17 -1.33 4.82
N ILE A 88 -15.05 -2.09 5.89
CA ILE A 88 -15.46 -1.69 7.23
C ILE A 88 -14.28 -1.01 7.89
N THR A 89 -14.43 0.26 8.29
CA THR A 89 -13.44 0.98 9.08
C THR A 89 -13.43 0.45 10.50
N VAL A 90 -12.31 -0.09 10.95
CA VAL A 90 -12.24 -0.78 12.25
C VAL A 90 -12.41 0.18 13.43
N GLU A 91 -12.01 1.44 13.28
CA GLU A 91 -12.14 2.48 14.30
C GLU A 91 -13.51 3.17 14.35
N ASP A 92 -14.39 2.92 13.40
CA ASP A 92 -15.76 3.51 13.38
C ASP A 92 -16.76 2.74 14.27
N ASP A 93 -16.36 1.60 14.82
CA ASP A 93 -17.19 0.84 15.73
C ASP A 93 -16.91 1.28 17.17
N ASP A 94 -17.70 2.27 17.63
CA ASP A 94 -17.57 2.86 18.98
C ASP A 94 -17.72 1.81 20.08
N GLU A 95 -18.60 0.81 19.91
CA GLU A 95 -18.81 -0.24 20.93
C GLU A 95 -17.57 -1.15 21.03
N MET A 96 -16.92 -1.43 19.90
CA MET A 96 -15.69 -2.24 19.87
C MET A 96 -14.47 -1.45 20.31
N MET A 97 -14.43 -0.14 20.08
CA MET A 97 -13.30 0.71 20.46
C MET A 97 -13.40 1.23 21.89
N ASP A 98 -14.61 1.23 22.50
CA ASP A 98 -14.80 1.68 23.86
C ASP A 98 -14.01 0.82 24.86
N GLY A 99 -13.27 1.49 25.71
CA GLY A 99 -12.38 0.83 26.70
C GLY A 99 -11.13 0.19 26.11
N MET A 100 -10.87 0.27 24.81
CA MET A 100 -9.60 -0.19 24.23
C MET A 100 -8.42 0.65 24.72
N ASN A 101 -7.41 -0.02 25.23
CA ASN A 101 -6.17 0.61 25.64
C ASN A 101 -5.04 0.15 24.71
N PHE A 102 -4.36 1.10 24.08
CA PHE A 102 -3.22 0.87 23.22
C PHE A 102 -1.95 1.14 24.01
N THR A 103 -1.22 0.09 24.33
CA THR A 103 0.00 0.17 25.17
C THR A 103 1.23 -0.38 24.47
N GLN A 104 1.06 -0.97 23.29
CA GLN A 104 2.12 -1.58 22.52
C GLN A 104 2.35 -0.81 21.22
N TYR A 105 3.58 -0.35 20.98
CA TYR A 105 3.95 0.51 19.86
C TYR A 105 5.11 -0.04 19.02
N THR A 106 5.58 -1.25 19.32
CA THR A 106 6.46 -2.05 18.46
C THR A 106 5.69 -3.22 17.87
N GLU A 107 6.01 -3.61 16.64
CA GLU A 107 5.28 -4.65 15.90
C GLU A 107 5.13 -5.93 16.72
N THR A 108 3.90 -6.35 16.94
CA THR A 108 3.54 -7.47 17.83
C THR A 108 2.44 -8.29 17.16
N PRO A 109 2.79 -9.31 16.36
CA PRO A 109 1.83 -10.10 15.58
C PRO A 109 0.90 -10.94 16.48
N GLU A 110 1.29 -11.23 17.72
CA GLU A 110 0.47 -11.94 18.69
C GLU A 110 -0.86 -11.23 18.98
N MET A 111 -0.92 -9.91 18.76
CA MET A 111 -2.16 -9.14 18.92
C MET A 111 -3.25 -9.55 17.93
N LEU A 112 -2.89 -10.09 16.77
CA LEU A 112 -3.84 -10.60 15.78
C LEU A 112 -4.56 -11.87 16.26
N ALA A 113 -3.92 -12.63 17.14
CA ALA A 113 -4.49 -13.87 17.65
C ALA A 113 -5.44 -13.69 18.83
N GLY A 114 -5.40 -12.52 19.49
CA GLY A 114 -6.14 -12.28 20.73
C GLY A 114 -5.65 -13.17 21.88
N PRO A 115 -6.25 -13.05 23.08
CA PRO A 115 -5.77 -13.74 24.29
C PRO A 115 -5.98 -15.26 24.27
N TYR A 116 -6.83 -15.76 23.39
CA TYR A 116 -7.16 -17.20 23.29
C TYR A 116 -6.64 -17.85 22.00
N GLY A 117 -5.76 -17.15 21.26
CA GLY A 117 -5.29 -17.60 19.95
C GLY A 117 -6.31 -17.29 18.84
N ILE A 118 -5.98 -17.77 17.62
CA ILE A 118 -6.85 -17.59 16.45
C ILE A 118 -7.93 -18.67 16.47
N SER A 119 -9.20 -18.26 16.52
CA SER A 119 -10.33 -19.17 16.45
C SER A 119 -10.72 -19.47 15.01
N GLN A 120 -11.43 -20.60 14.81
CA GLN A 120 -12.06 -20.91 13.52
C GLN A 120 -13.36 -20.10 13.38
N ALA A 121 -13.58 -19.53 12.19
CA ALA A 121 -14.85 -18.88 11.86
C ALA A 121 -15.98 -19.89 11.56
N GLY A 122 -15.61 -21.16 11.37
CA GLY A 122 -16.55 -22.25 11.05
C GLY A 122 -16.95 -22.33 9.57
N TYR A 123 -16.69 -21.25 8.81
CA TYR A 123 -16.91 -21.17 7.36
C TYR A 123 -15.95 -20.17 6.73
N LEU A 124 -15.79 -20.25 5.42
CA LEU A 124 -14.94 -19.34 4.68
C LEU A 124 -15.59 -17.95 4.65
N THR A 125 -14.91 -17.00 5.30
CA THR A 125 -15.36 -15.61 5.47
C THR A 125 -14.49 -14.66 4.67
N LEU A 126 -15.10 -13.68 4.02
CA LEU A 126 -14.41 -12.54 3.44
C LEU A 126 -14.39 -11.39 4.44
N TYR A 127 -13.20 -10.96 4.82
CA TYR A 127 -12.94 -9.76 5.61
C TYR A 127 -12.46 -8.65 4.68
N GLN A 128 -13.12 -7.51 4.73
CA GLN A 128 -12.72 -6.28 4.07
C GLN A 128 -12.64 -5.18 5.13
N TYR A 129 -11.43 -4.96 5.65
CA TYR A 129 -11.18 -3.99 6.69
C TYR A 129 -10.31 -2.84 6.22
N HIS A 130 -10.63 -1.66 6.72
CA HIS A 130 -9.87 -0.43 6.56
C HIS A 130 -9.48 0.11 7.93
N SER A 131 -8.31 0.75 8.04
CA SER A 131 -7.92 1.50 9.23
C SER A 131 -7.06 2.70 8.85
N SER A 132 -7.37 3.86 9.43
CA SER A 132 -6.56 5.09 9.36
C SER A 132 -5.59 5.23 10.54
N LEU A 133 -5.47 4.20 11.37
CA LEU A 133 -4.60 4.22 12.55
C LEU A 133 -3.13 3.90 12.22
N LEU A 134 -2.83 3.54 10.97
CA LEU A 134 -1.47 3.19 10.57
C LEU A 134 -0.55 4.39 10.69
N LYS A 135 0.49 4.22 11.49
CA LYS A 135 1.60 5.16 11.62
C LYS A 135 2.89 4.38 11.86
N SER A 136 3.92 4.74 11.14
CA SER A 136 5.29 4.27 11.35
C SER A 136 6.26 5.45 11.27
N ASN A 137 7.55 5.20 11.23
CA ASN A 137 8.56 6.23 11.02
C ASN A 137 9.47 5.83 9.86
N CYS A 138 9.95 6.83 9.14
CA CYS A 138 10.95 6.60 8.11
C CYS A 138 12.27 6.13 8.74
N ARG A 139 12.80 4.98 8.31
CA ARG A 139 14.06 4.45 8.86
C ARG A 139 15.28 5.34 8.64
N VAL A 140 15.22 6.28 7.68
CA VAL A 140 16.34 7.18 7.36
C VAL A 140 16.23 8.50 8.10
N THR A 141 15.04 9.11 8.11
CA THR A 141 14.83 10.47 8.64
C THR A 141 14.13 10.49 10.00
N ASN A 142 13.63 9.37 10.44
CA ASN A 142 12.83 9.22 11.65
C ASN A 142 11.56 10.10 11.69
N GLN A 143 11.15 10.62 10.52
CA GLN A 143 9.91 11.38 10.39
C GLN A 143 8.70 10.43 10.38
N PRO A 144 7.57 10.85 10.96
CA PRO A 144 6.37 10.02 10.98
C PRO A 144 5.79 9.83 9.58
N ASP A 145 5.41 8.60 9.27
CA ASP A 145 4.71 8.19 8.07
C ASP A 145 3.30 7.72 8.45
N TRP A 146 2.30 8.56 8.13
CA TRP A 146 0.89 8.28 8.37
C TRP A 146 0.26 7.68 7.12
N GLY A 147 -0.65 6.73 7.30
CA GLY A 147 -1.34 6.13 6.18
C GLY A 147 -2.59 5.38 6.57
N ASP A 148 -3.33 4.98 5.55
CA ASP A 148 -4.46 4.07 5.64
C ASP A 148 -4.01 2.66 5.24
N VAL A 149 -4.56 1.64 5.87
CA VAL A 149 -4.38 0.26 5.45
C VAL A 149 -5.71 -0.37 5.07
N TYR A 150 -5.73 -1.05 3.93
CA TYR A 150 -6.85 -1.82 3.40
C TYR A 150 -6.46 -3.29 3.35
N ILE A 151 -7.31 -4.14 3.92
CA ILE A 151 -7.10 -5.58 4.01
C ILE A 151 -8.32 -6.29 3.41
N HIS A 152 -8.09 -7.02 2.34
CA HIS A 152 -9.02 -7.98 1.77
C HIS A 152 -8.49 -9.37 2.08
N MET A 153 -9.21 -10.15 2.88
CA MET A 153 -8.75 -11.48 3.30
C MET A 153 -9.91 -12.47 3.32
N LYS A 154 -9.71 -13.60 2.67
CA LYS A 154 -10.69 -14.71 2.63
C LYS A 154 -10.11 -15.92 3.33
N THR A 155 -10.64 -16.23 4.50
CA THR A 155 -10.13 -17.30 5.38
C THR A 155 -11.27 -17.95 6.17
N ASP A 156 -11.02 -19.14 6.71
CA ASP A 156 -11.90 -19.81 7.67
C ASP A 156 -11.56 -19.51 9.14
N LYS A 157 -10.58 -18.62 9.36
CA LYS A 157 -10.17 -18.16 10.69
C LYS A 157 -10.76 -16.79 11.02
N ALA A 158 -11.11 -16.57 12.28
CA ALA A 158 -11.74 -15.32 12.71
C ALA A 158 -10.71 -14.22 12.93
N LEU A 159 -10.88 -13.10 12.24
CA LEU A 159 -10.18 -11.84 12.49
C LEU A 159 -11.17 -10.81 13.05
N THR A 160 -10.89 -10.32 14.25
CA THR A 160 -11.72 -9.30 14.88
C THR A 160 -11.18 -7.89 14.61
N PRO A 161 -12.04 -6.87 14.44
CA PRO A 161 -11.61 -5.48 14.29
C PRO A 161 -10.67 -5.01 15.42
N ASN A 162 -10.96 -5.39 16.67
CA ASN A 162 -10.14 -5.02 17.83
C ASN A 162 -8.72 -5.58 17.77
N ALA A 163 -8.57 -6.83 17.37
CA ALA A 163 -7.25 -7.46 17.19
C ALA A 163 -6.47 -6.74 16.09
N LEU A 164 -7.15 -6.44 14.98
CA LEU A 164 -6.54 -5.71 13.88
C LEU A 164 -6.14 -4.29 14.28
N ALA A 165 -7.03 -3.53 14.95
CA ALA A 165 -6.72 -2.16 15.39
C ALA A 165 -5.49 -2.13 16.30
N ARG A 166 -5.40 -3.06 17.28
CA ARG A 166 -4.23 -3.17 18.17
C ARG A 166 -2.95 -3.48 17.40
N TYR A 167 -3.03 -4.39 16.45
CA TYR A 167 -1.89 -4.74 15.61
C TYR A 167 -1.42 -3.57 14.74
N ILE A 168 -2.34 -2.87 14.08
CA ILE A 168 -1.99 -1.70 13.25
C ILE A 168 -1.37 -0.59 14.09
N VAL A 169 -1.86 -0.34 15.30
CA VAL A 169 -1.28 0.67 16.21
C VAL A 169 0.11 0.26 16.70
N SER A 170 0.44 -1.03 16.74
CA SER A 170 1.77 -1.49 17.18
C SER A 170 2.92 -1.05 16.28
N PHE A 171 2.66 -0.56 15.07
CA PHE A 171 3.70 -0.04 14.19
C PHE A 171 4.20 1.37 14.54
N ARG A 172 3.63 2.05 15.55
CA ARG A 172 3.86 3.47 15.80
C ARG A 172 5.30 3.88 16.09
N ASP A 173 6.10 2.99 16.66
CA ASP A 173 7.52 3.22 16.95
C ASP A 173 8.46 2.50 15.97
N GLU A 174 7.90 1.74 15.02
CA GLU A 174 8.68 1.06 14.00
C GLU A 174 9.28 2.06 13.00
N CYS A 175 10.52 1.78 12.59
CA CYS A 175 11.31 2.58 11.66
C CYS A 175 11.61 1.78 10.39
N HIS A 176 10.69 1.80 9.44
CA HIS A 176 10.74 1.02 8.20
C HIS A 176 10.37 1.86 6.98
N PHE A 177 10.64 1.34 5.78
CA PHE A 177 10.06 1.87 4.56
C PHE A 177 8.57 1.48 4.46
N HIS A 178 7.82 2.23 3.68
CA HIS A 178 6.38 1.97 3.47
C HIS A 178 6.13 0.56 2.94
N GLU A 179 6.98 0.12 2.02
CA GLU A 179 6.95 -1.20 1.39
C GLU A 179 7.18 -2.32 2.41
N GLU A 180 8.13 -2.13 3.33
CA GLU A 180 8.44 -3.09 4.39
C GLU A 180 7.28 -3.24 5.37
N ILE A 181 6.60 -2.14 5.73
CA ILE A 181 5.41 -2.18 6.59
C ILE A 181 4.28 -2.95 5.91
N CYS A 182 3.99 -2.66 4.65
CA CYS A 182 2.98 -3.37 3.88
C CYS A 182 3.30 -4.87 3.80
N GLU A 183 4.54 -5.21 3.49
CA GLU A 183 5.04 -6.59 3.45
C GLU A 183 4.89 -7.29 4.80
N CYS A 184 5.24 -6.61 5.89
CA CYS A 184 5.13 -7.14 7.24
C CYS A 184 3.68 -7.47 7.58
N ILE A 185 2.74 -6.52 7.34
CA ILE A 185 1.31 -6.75 7.58
C ILE A 185 0.82 -7.94 6.75
N TYR A 186 1.14 -7.95 5.44
CA TYR A 186 0.78 -9.05 4.55
C TYR A 186 1.29 -10.39 5.07
N LYS A 187 2.59 -10.47 5.39
CA LYS A 187 3.23 -11.70 5.83
C LYS A 187 2.64 -12.23 7.13
N ARG A 188 2.35 -11.36 8.12
CA ARG A 188 1.74 -11.77 9.39
C ARG A 188 0.33 -12.30 9.21
N LEU A 189 -0.47 -11.62 8.41
CA LEU A 189 -1.81 -12.10 8.08
C LEU A 189 -1.77 -13.43 7.34
N TRP A 190 -0.84 -13.57 6.38
CA TRP A 190 -0.65 -14.81 5.64
C TRP A 190 -0.30 -15.99 6.56
N ASP A 191 0.73 -15.82 7.40
CA ASP A 191 1.24 -16.90 8.26
C ASP A 191 0.23 -17.33 9.33
N LEU A 192 -0.48 -16.36 9.92
CA LEU A 192 -1.40 -16.63 11.02
C LEU A 192 -2.76 -17.16 10.52
N PHE A 193 -3.30 -16.58 9.45
CA PHE A 193 -4.65 -16.88 9.00
C PHE A 193 -4.71 -17.87 7.86
N ILE A 194 -3.60 -18.15 7.17
CA ILE A 194 -3.51 -19.10 6.04
C ILE A 194 -4.65 -18.87 5.04
N PRO A 195 -4.80 -17.64 4.54
CA PRO A 195 -5.97 -17.26 3.75
C PRO A 195 -5.92 -17.89 2.35
N LYS A 196 -7.10 -18.05 1.73
CA LYS A 196 -7.22 -18.41 0.31
C LYS A 196 -6.96 -17.22 -0.60
N GLU A 197 -7.35 -16.03 -0.16
CA GLU A 197 -7.15 -14.77 -0.85
C GLU A 197 -6.69 -13.73 0.17
N LEU A 198 -5.64 -12.98 -0.17
CA LEU A 198 -5.16 -11.88 0.64
C LEU A 198 -4.66 -10.75 -0.25
N ALA A 199 -5.16 -9.55 0.02
CA ALA A 199 -4.57 -8.32 -0.48
C ALA A 199 -4.41 -7.35 0.68
N VAL A 200 -3.25 -6.70 0.74
CA VAL A 200 -2.94 -5.62 1.69
C VAL A 200 -2.45 -4.43 0.89
N THR A 201 -3.10 -3.30 1.05
CA THR A 201 -2.70 -2.03 0.44
C THR A 201 -2.54 -0.98 1.51
N CYS A 202 -1.40 -0.29 1.51
CA CYS A 202 -1.15 0.84 2.39
C CYS A 202 -1.11 2.13 1.57
N LEU A 203 -1.93 3.12 1.93
CA LEU A 203 -1.97 4.43 1.29
C LEU A 203 -1.35 5.45 2.22
N TYR A 204 -0.13 5.85 1.93
CA TYR A 204 0.61 6.78 2.78
C TYR A 204 0.38 8.24 2.41
N ALA A 205 0.46 9.09 3.41
CA ALA A 205 0.36 10.54 3.22
C ALA A 205 1.44 11.06 2.28
N ARG A 206 1.03 11.89 1.33
CA ARG A 206 1.90 12.48 0.30
C ARG A 206 3.04 13.27 0.92
N ARG A 207 4.25 13.05 0.40
CA ARG A 207 5.43 13.83 0.73
C ARG A 207 6.16 14.30 -0.53
N GLY A 208 6.46 15.58 -0.60
CA GLY A 208 7.13 16.15 -1.76
C GLY A 208 6.35 15.96 -3.08
N GLY A 209 5.01 15.92 -3.00
CA GLY A 209 4.14 15.77 -4.15
C GLY A 209 3.95 14.32 -4.65
N ILE A 210 4.54 13.32 -4.01
CA ILE A 210 4.47 11.92 -4.42
C ILE A 210 3.89 11.07 -3.29
N ASP A 211 2.91 10.24 -3.63
CA ASP A 211 2.36 9.18 -2.78
C ASP A 211 3.13 7.89 -3.04
N ILE A 212 3.30 7.07 -2.00
CA ILE A 212 3.88 5.74 -2.11
C ILE A 212 2.90 4.78 -1.47
N ASN A 213 2.24 3.99 -2.31
CA ASN A 213 1.12 3.15 -1.95
C ASN A 213 1.44 1.69 -2.28
N PRO A 214 2.21 0.99 -1.43
CA PRO A 214 2.54 -0.41 -1.65
C PRO A 214 1.32 -1.30 -1.52
N THR A 215 1.26 -2.31 -2.39
CA THR A 215 0.25 -3.38 -2.36
C THR A 215 0.92 -4.74 -2.42
N ARG A 216 0.39 -5.69 -1.67
CA ARG A 216 0.76 -7.11 -1.73
C ARG A 216 -0.48 -7.95 -1.92
N VAL A 217 -0.43 -8.90 -2.85
CA VAL A 217 -1.57 -9.77 -3.18
C VAL A 217 -1.14 -11.22 -3.29
N SER A 218 -2.03 -12.13 -2.94
CA SER A 218 -1.82 -13.57 -3.10
C SER A 218 -2.03 -14.06 -4.54
N HIS A 219 -2.82 -13.32 -5.32
CA HIS A 219 -3.14 -13.61 -6.72
C HIS A 219 -3.21 -12.32 -7.51
N VAL A 220 -2.71 -12.34 -8.74
CA VAL A 220 -2.68 -11.16 -9.62
C VAL A 220 -4.07 -10.57 -9.85
N ASP A 221 -5.10 -11.41 -9.90
CA ASP A 221 -6.50 -10.98 -10.08
C ASP A 221 -7.03 -10.07 -8.96
N LEU A 222 -6.33 -10.02 -7.82
CA LEU A 222 -6.63 -9.10 -6.72
C LEU A 222 -5.96 -7.73 -6.88
N LEU A 223 -5.05 -7.60 -7.84
CA LEU A 223 -4.52 -6.30 -8.23
C LEU A 223 -5.55 -5.59 -9.09
N ASN A 224 -5.95 -4.42 -8.63
CA ASN A 224 -6.66 -3.51 -9.51
C ASN A 224 -5.64 -2.91 -10.50
N ASP A 225 -5.79 -3.19 -11.80
CA ASP A 225 -4.93 -2.63 -12.85
C ASP A 225 -5.17 -1.13 -13.04
N GLN A 226 -6.26 -0.63 -12.53
CA GLN A 226 -6.58 0.79 -12.54
C GLN A 226 -6.09 1.43 -11.23
N LEU A 227 -5.40 2.56 -11.35
CA LEU A 227 -5.04 3.38 -10.20
C LEU A 227 -6.31 3.99 -9.59
N ILE A 228 -7.28 4.22 -10.43
CA ILE A 228 -8.55 4.89 -10.18
C ILE A 228 -9.56 4.22 -11.11
N ASP A 229 -10.73 3.92 -10.62
CA ASP A 229 -11.88 3.60 -11.45
C ASP A 229 -12.59 4.86 -11.93
#